data_d71bf88b89331a67a642eb803d39e24f
#
_entry.id   d71bf88b89331a67a642eb803d39e24f
#
_cell.length_a   1.000
_cell.length_b   1.000
_cell.length_c   1.000
_cell.angle_alpha   90.00
_cell.angle_beta   90.00
_cell.angle_gamma   90.00
#
_symmetry.space_group_name_H-M   'P 1'
#
loop_
_entity.id
_entity.type
_entity.pdbx_description
1 polymer ?
#
loop_
_entity_poly.entity_id
_entity_poly.type
_entity_poly.pdbx_seq_one_letter_code
_entity_poly.pdbx_strand_id
1 'polypeptide(L)'
;MAQITLKNAAGKDAGKVELDDSTFGIQPNVPVMHQVVTAQLAARRAGTQSTKTRSEVRGGGAKPYRQKGTGNARQGSIRSPQFSGGGVALGPKPRKYNQKTPKKMVGLALRSALSDRANEGKIVVVDEWGFDQPSTKAAKAALAGLGIDGKALIVVGRDDAAAALSFRNLTEIQLITPGELNAYDVLCNEYIVFTQSVLPVAAPEQPKAAAPVEEAPVEEAPGEEAPGEEAPVEEADESVAPEPAEWTGSVKALADDAQPEGYDIKGNADSMLY
;
A
#
# COMPACT_ATOMS: atom_id res chain seq x y z
N MET A 1 2.37 20.83 26.75
CA MET A 1 2.13 21.31 25.36
C MET A 1 3.37 22.03 24.87
N ALA A 2 4.02 21.52 23.82
CA ALA A 2 5.15 22.21 23.21
C ALA A 2 4.62 23.38 22.36
N GLN A 3 5.16 24.59 22.56
CA GLN A 3 4.83 25.75 21.73
C GLN A 3 5.93 25.93 20.68
N ILE A 4 5.53 26.08 19.43
CA ILE A 4 6.44 26.38 18.31
C ILE A 4 6.10 27.76 17.75
N THR A 5 7.13 28.47 17.33
CA THR A 5 6.99 29.76 16.66
C THR A 5 6.43 29.56 15.25
N LEU A 6 5.30 30.18 14.95
CA LEU A 6 4.75 30.28 13.61
C LEU A 6 5.60 31.27 12.81
N LYS A 7 6.06 30.86 11.64
CA LYS A 7 6.87 31.69 10.74
C LYS A 7 6.11 31.97 9.45
N ASN A 8 6.35 33.11 8.86
CA ASN A 8 5.90 33.37 7.49
C ASN A 8 6.90 32.81 6.46
N ALA A 9 6.57 32.80 5.20
CA ALA A 9 7.45 32.35 4.09
C ALA A 9 8.81 33.09 4.02
N ALA A 10 8.92 34.29 4.62
CA ALA A 10 10.16 35.06 4.69
C ALA A 10 10.99 34.74 5.96
N GLY A 11 10.60 33.79 6.78
CA GLY A 11 11.29 33.39 8.00
C GLY A 11 11.05 34.30 9.19
N LYS A 12 10.15 35.28 9.11
CA LYS A 12 9.81 36.17 10.22
C LYS A 12 8.73 35.53 11.11
N ASP A 13 8.82 35.77 12.41
CA ASP A 13 7.86 35.26 13.37
C ASP A 13 6.48 35.91 13.15
N ALA A 14 5.46 35.10 12.95
CA ALA A 14 4.08 35.48 12.73
C ALA A 14 3.20 35.23 13.95
N GLY A 15 3.66 34.39 14.90
CA GLY A 15 2.90 34.02 16.09
C GLY A 15 3.44 32.80 16.80
N LYS A 16 2.62 32.17 17.62
CA LYS A 16 2.92 30.90 18.29
C LYS A 16 1.78 29.93 18.08
N VAL A 17 2.11 28.70 17.82
CA VAL A 17 1.17 27.59 17.65
C VAL A 17 1.45 26.53 18.72
N GLU A 18 0.40 26.04 19.35
CA GLU A 18 0.50 24.94 20.31
C GLU A 18 0.42 23.60 19.56
N LEU A 19 1.41 22.75 19.83
CA LEU A 19 1.39 21.39 19.31
C LEU A 19 0.56 20.50 20.22
N ASP A 20 -0.19 19.60 19.60
CA ASP A 20 -0.96 18.59 20.33
C ASP A 20 -0.04 17.54 20.98
N ASP A 21 -0.14 17.40 22.30
CA ASP A 21 0.66 16.45 23.08
C ASP A 21 0.36 14.99 22.69
N SER A 22 -0.85 14.69 22.19
CA SER A 22 -1.20 13.33 21.78
C SER A 22 -0.46 12.90 20.50
N THR A 23 0.01 13.86 19.72
CA THR A 23 0.70 13.64 18.44
C THR A 23 2.21 13.92 18.55
N PHE A 24 2.59 14.97 19.24
CA PHE A 24 3.98 15.46 19.30
C PHE A 24 4.64 15.31 20.68
N GLY A 25 3.88 14.94 21.72
CA GLY A 25 4.38 14.80 23.10
C GLY A 25 4.61 13.37 23.57
N ILE A 26 4.56 12.39 22.67
CA ILE A 26 4.70 10.97 23.02
C ILE A 26 6.18 10.60 23.14
N GLN A 27 6.52 9.77 24.13
CA GLN A 27 7.86 9.21 24.21
C GLN A 27 8.16 8.34 22.98
N PRO A 28 9.25 8.59 22.22
CA PRO A 28 9.60 7.84 21.02
C PRO A 28 9.82 6.35 21.31
N ASN A 29 9.13 5.48 20.55
CA ASN A 29 9.26 4.04 20.66
C ASN A 29 10.03 3.47 19.45
N VAL A 30 11.35 3.36 19.58
CA VAL A 30 12.25 2.93 18.50
C VAL A 30 11.91 1.53 17.96
N PRO A 31 11.65 0.49 18.77
CA PRO A 31 11.27 -0.83 18.26
C PRO A 31 10.03 -0.81 17.36
N VAL A 32 9.02 -0.03 17.70
CA VAL A 32 7.79 0.09 16.92
C VAL A 32 8.07 0.80 15.60
N MET A 33 8.83 1.90 15.62
CA MET A 33 9.25 2.62 14.41
C MET A 33 10.04 1.69 13.48
N HIS A 34 11.03 0.95 14.00
CA HIS A 34 11.82 0.00 13.22
C HIS A 34 10.96 -1.07 12.54
N GLN A 35 10.03 -1.68 13.26
CA GLN A 35 9.17 -2.73 12.70
C GLN A 35 8.26 -2.19 11.60
N VAL A 36 7.66 -1.02 11.78
CA VAL A 36 6.78 -0.38 10.78
C VAL A 36 7.56 0.02 9.54
N VAL A 37 8.74 0.64 9.70
CA VAL A 37 9.62 1.02 8.59
C VAL A 37 10.08 -0.20 7.81
N THR A 38 10.49 -1.27 8.48
CA THR A 38 10.90 -2.53 7.84
C THR A 38 9.75 -3.13 7.02
N ALA A 39 8.51 -3.11 7.55
CA ALA A 39 7.33 -3.57 6.83
C ALA A 39 7.03 -2.70 5.59
N GLN A 40 7.17 -1.39 5.71
CA GLN A 40 6.96 -0.43 4.61
C GLN A 40 8.00 -0.64 3.49
N LEU A 41 9.28 -0.79 3.84
CA LEU A 41 10.35 -1.05 2.88
C LEU A 41 10.20 -2.42 2.21
N ALA A 42 9.78 -3.44 2.95
CA ALA A 42 9.48 -4.75 2.38
C ALA A 42 8.34 -4.68 1.35
N ALA A 43 7.30 -3.88 1.61
CA ALA A 43 6.18 -3.69 0.69
C ALA A 43 6.57 -3.02 -0.64
N ARG A 44 7.65 -2.23 -0.68
CA ARG A 44 8.16 -1.59 -1.90
C ARG A 44 8.81 -2.57 -2.88
N ARG A 45 9.16 -3.79 -2.43
CA ARG A 45 9.78 -4.80 -3.29
C ARG A 45 8.77 -5.30 -4.32
N ALA A 46 9.09 -5.18 -5.60
CA ALA A 46 8.23 -5.59 -6.71
C ALA A 46 7.99 -7.11 -6.74
N GLY A 47 8.97 -7.91 -6.33
CA GLY A 47 8.87 -9.36 -6.23
C GLY A 47 8.59 -10.07 -7.57
N THR A 48 9.11 -9.56 -8.67
CA THR A 48 8.83 -10.01 -10.03
C THR A 48 9.69 -11.20 -10.51
N GLN A 49 10.63 -11.66 -9.68
CA GLN A 49 11.48 -12.80 -10.05
C GLN A 49 10.63 -14.05 -10.33
N SER A 50 10.91 -14.72 -11.46
CA SER A 50 10.19 -15.91 -11.88
C SER A 50 11.12 -16.90 -12.56
N THR A 51 10.89 -18.17 -12.31
CA THR A 51 11.51 -19.29 -13.01
C THR A 51 10.45 -20.21 -13.56
N LYS A 52 10.73 -20.86 -14.67
CA LYS A 52 9.80 -21.82 -15.28
C LYS A 52 9.90 -23.17 -14.60
N THR A 53 8.78 -23.67 -14.07
CA THR A 53 8.63 -25.05 -13.61
C THR A 53 8.55 -26.01 -14.79
N ARG A 54 8.64 -27.30 -14.53
CA ARG A 54 8.59 -28.31 -15.62
C ARG A 54 7.30 -28.24 -16.45
N SER A 55 6.20 -27.80 -15.88
CA SER A 55 4.92 -27.63 -16.58
C SER A 55 4.86 -26.36 -17.44
N GLU A 56 5.65 -25.35 -17.11
CA GLU A 56 5.72 -24.07 -17.82
C GLU A 56 6.76 -24.07 -18.96
N VAL A 57 7.68 -25.04 -18.95
CA VAL A 57 8.66 -25.17 -20.02
C VAL A 57 7.99 -25.86 -21.18
N ARG A 58 8.13 -25.29 -22.41
CA ARG A 58 7.55 -25.84 -23.62
C ARG A 58 8.11 -27.26 -23.92
N GLY A 59 7.24 -28.20 -24.22
CA GLY A 59 7.57 -29.57 -24.58
C GLY A 59 7.45 -30.56 -23.42
N GLY A 60 7.82 -31.82 -23.65
CA GLY A 60 7.81 -32.88 -22.64
C GLY A 60 6.45 -33.46 -22.29
N GLY A 61 5.41 -33.25 -23.13
CA GLY A 61 4.08 -33.84 -22.94
C GLY A 61 4.06 -35.34 -23.11
N ALA A 62 4.88 -35.88 -24.03
CA ALA A 62 4.99 -37.32 -24.22
C ALA A 62 5.96 -37.94 -23.21
N LYS A 63 5.62 -39.16 -22.73
CA LYS A 63 6.52 -39.94 -21.89
C LYS A 63 7.70 -40.45 -22.77
N PRO A 64 8.97 -40.28 -22.33
CA PRO A 64 10.15 -40.61 -23.15
C PRO A 64 10.22 -42.08 -23.59
N TYR A 65 9.83 -42.98 -22.71
CA TYR A 65 9.81 -44.43 -22.97
C TYR A 65 8.85 -45.16 -22.01
N ARG A 66 8.58 -46.43 -22.29
CA ARG A 66 7.68 -47.26 -21.46
C ARG A 66 8.19 -47.42 -20.02
N GLN A 67 7.27 -47.70 -19.09
CA GLN A 67 7.53 -47.73 -17.64
C GLN A 67 8.52 -48.82 -17.19
N LYS A 68 8.54 -49.96 -17.88
CA LYS A 68 9.38 -51.14 -17.55
C LYS A 68 9.98 -51.72 -18.83
N GLY A 69 11.07 -52.51 -18.72
CA GLY A 69 11.66 -53.27 -19.81
C GLY A 69 12.60 -52.48 -20.73
N THR A 70 13.11 -51.31 -20.28
CA THR A 70 14.11 -50.49 -21.04
C THR A 70 15.51 -50.55 -20.43
N GLY A 71 15.66 -51.11 -19.22
CA GLY A 71 16.93 -51.05 -18.48
C GLY A 71 17.28 -49.67 -17.92
N ASN A 72 16.56 -48.62 -18.28
CA ASN A 72 16.82 -47.23 -17.84
C ASN A 72 15.98 -46.85 -16.63
N ALA A 73 16.41 -45.79 -15.92
CA ALA A 73 15.62 -45.18 -14.83
C ALA A 73 14.28 -44.67 -15.37
N ARG A 74 13.22 -44.77 -14.56
CA ARG A 74 11.88 -44.36 -14.93
C ARG A 74 11.80 -42.84 -15.10
N GLN A 75 11.28 -42.36 -16.23
CA GLN A 75 11.11 -40.94 -16.53
C GLN A 75 9.70 -40.64 -17.02
N GLY A 76 9.12 -39.53 -16.53
CA GLY A 76 7.80 -39.07 -16.92
C GLY A 76 7.80 -37.97 -17.96
N SER A 77 8.86 -37.16 -18.00
CA SER A 77 8.99 -36.02 -18.93
C SER A 77 10.44 -35.64 -19.12
N ILE A 78 10.81 -35.23 -20.32
CA ILE A 78 12.14 -34.67 -20.62
C ILE A 78 12.33 -33.24 -20.09
N ARG A 79 11.28 -32.64 -19.55
CA ARG A 79 11.33 -31.30 -18.90
C ARG A 79 11.45 -31.37 -17.40
N SER A 80 11.71 -32.54 -16.83
CA SER A 80 12.05 -32.67 -15.40
C SER A 80 13.36 -31.94 -15.08
N PRO A 81 13.53 -31.43 -13.84
CA PRO A 81 14.65 -30.56 -13.46
C PRO A 81 16.04 -31.16 -13.69
N GLN A 82 16.17 -32.50 -13.70
CA GLN A 82 17.43 -33.21 -13.94
C GLN A 82 17.87 -33.20 -15.40
N PHE A 83 16.98 -32.85 -16.35
CA PHE A 83 17.32 -32.81 -17.77
C PHE A 83 17.80 -31.43 -18.20
N SER A 84 18.74 -31.40 -19.13
CA SER A 84 19.14 -30.14 -19.78
C SER A 84 17.94 -29.53 -20.52
N GLY A 85 17.69 -28.24 -20.27
CA GLY A 85 16.48 -27.56 -20.77
C GLY A 85 15.19 -27.95 -20.06
N GLY A 86 15.26 -28.63 -18.93
CA GLY A 86 14.12 -28.86 -18.03
C GLY A 86 13.75 -27.66 -17.20
N GLY A 87 12.66 -27.77 -16.43
CA GLY A 87 12.23 -26.73 -15.49
C GLY A 87 13.12 -26.64 -14.27
N VAL A 88 13.01 -25.55 -13.53
CA VAL A 88 13.71 -25.35 -12.27
C VAL A 88 12.87 -25.89 -11.12
N ALA A 89 13.48 -26.72 -10.26
CA ALA A 89 12.85 -27.15 -9.02
C ALA A 89 13.03 -26.06 -7.96
N LEU A 90 11.95 -25.74 -7.20
CA LEU A 90 11.97 -24.78 -6.10
C LEU A 90 12.54 -23.38 -6.44
N GLY A 91 12.46 -23.02 -7.73
CA GLY A 91 12.90 -21.70 -8.17
C GLY A 91 11.99 -20.57 -7.66
N PRO A 92 12.48 -19.32 -7.65
CA PRO A 92 11.70 -18.18 -7.22
C PRO A 92 10.47 -17.97 -8.09
N LYS A 93 9.34 -17.65 -7.46
CA LYS A 93 8.09 -17.27 -8.12
C LYS A 93 7.70 -15.86 -7.70
N PRO A 94 6.99 -15.11 -8.55
CA PRO A 94 6.50 -13.80 -8.20
C PRO A 94 5.67 -13.85 -6.92
N ARG A 95 6.01 -12.98 -5.96
CA ARG A 95 5.26 -12.88 -4.70
C ARG A 95 5.27 -11.46 -4.17
N LYS A 96 4.27 -11.14 -3.38
CA LYS A 96 4.23 -9.89 -2.61
C LYS A 96 5.03 -10.05 -1.32
N TYR A 97 5.74 -8.99 -0.93
CA TYR A 97 6.53 -8.95 0.31
C TYR A 97 5.85 -8.13 1.41
N ASN A 98 4.55 -7.86 1.27
CA ASN A 98 3.80 -7.10 2.26
C ASN A 98 3.79 -7.80 3.61
N GLN A 99 4.09 -7.06 4.67
CA GLN A 99 4.00 -7.50 6.05
C GLN A 99 2.79 -6.82 6.69
N LYS A 100 1.88 -7.62 7.25
CA LYS A 100 0.71 -7.08 7.95
C LYS A 100 1.15 -6.45 9.27
N THR A 101 0.87 -5.16 9.44
CA THR A 101 1.10 -4.41 10.68
C THR A 101 -0.22 -3.86 11.20
N PRO A 102 -0.52 -3.94 12.52
CA PRO A 102 -1.72 -3.35 13.09
C PRO A 102 -1.79 -1.84 12.87
N LYS A 103 -2.94 -1.30 12.52
CA LYS A 103 -3.14 0.14 12.29
C LYS A 103 -2.71 1.01 13.49
N LYS A 104 -2.99 0.54 14.72
CA LYS A 104 -2.58 1.24 15.96
C LYS A 104 -1.06 1.35 16.07
N MET A 105 -0.32 0.31 15.65
CA MET A 105 1.15 0.31 15.65
C MET A 105 1.70 1.30 14.61
N VAL A 106 1.11 1.36 13.41
CA VAL A 106 1.49 2.33 12.36
C VAL A 106 1.28 3.77 12.85
N GLY A 107 0.12 4.05 13.46
CA GLY A 107 -0.15 5.37 14.05
C GLY A 107 0.79 5.73 15.21
N LEU A 108 1.15 4.76 16.06
CA LEU A 108 2.12 4.97 17.14
C LEU A 108 3.53 5.26 16.59
N ALA A 109 3.95 4.56 15.54
CA ALA A 109 5.23 4.79 14.88
C ALA A 109 5.33 6.21 14.31
N LEU A 110 4.28 6.67 13.62
CA LEU A 110 4.25 8.03 13.08
C LEU A 110 4.32 9.08 14.19
N ARG A 111 3.49 8.96 15.22
CA ARG A 111 3.50 9.88 16.35
C ARG A 111 4.83 9.90 17.09
N SER A 112 5.45 8.72 17.28
CA SER A 112 6.80 8.61 17.86
C SER A 112 7.85 9.34 17.04
N ALA A 113 7.81 9.20 15.69
CA ALA A 113 8.75 9.88 14.80
C ALA A 113 8.54 11.41 14.80
N LEU A 114 7.28 11.88 14.83
CA LEU A 114 6.96 13.31 14.93
C LEU A 114 7.39 13.89 16.28
N SER A 115 7.16 13.16 17.38
CA SER A 115 7.59 13.58 18.72
C SER A 115 9.11 13.70 18.84
N ASP A 116 9.84 12.78 18.21
CA ASP A 116 11.30 12.81 18.15
C ASP A 116 11.80 14.09 17.45
N ARG A 117 11.24 14.39 16.28
CA ARG A 117 11.56 15.62 15.54
C ARG A 117 11.14 16.91 16.29
N ALA A 118 10.04 16.85 17.01
CA ALA A 118 9.61 17.96 17.87
C ALA A 118 10.61 18.21 19.02
N ASN A 119 11.07 17.15 19.68
CA ASN A 119 12.05 17.22 20.75
C ASN A 119 13.41 17.76 20.26
N GLU A 120 13.80 17.43 19.01
CA GLU A 120 15.00 17.96 18.37
C GLU A 120 14.86 19.42 17.89
N GLY A 121 13.65 20.01 17.96
CA GLY A 121 13.36 21.35 17.45
C GLY A 121 13.41 21.46 15.91
N LYS A 122 13.22 20.36 15.20
CA LYS A 122 13.30 20.28 13.73
C LYS A 122 11.95 20.36 13.04
N ILE A 123 10.90 20.72 13.78
CA ILE A 123 9.58 21.02 13.21
C ILE A 123 9.45 22.52 13.01
N VAL A 124 9.10 22.91 11.79
CA VAL A 124 8.85 24.30 11.42
C VAL A 124 7.38 24.42 10.98
N VAL A 125 6.68 25.39 11.48
CA VAL A 125 5.30 25.68 11.08
C VAL A 125 5.30 27.00 10.33
N VAL A 126 4.75 26.97 9.11
CA VAL A 126 4.60 28.15 8.24
C VAL A 126 3.13 28.50 8.17
N ASP A 127 2.81 29.78 8.25
CA ASP A 127 1.45 30.28 8.12
C ASP A 127 0.90 29.97 6.75
N GLU A 128 1.38 30.66 5.73
CA GLU A 128 1.07 30.45 4.32
C GLU A 128 2.33 30.62 3.47
N TRP A 129 2.40 29.88 2.36
CA TRP A 129 3.52 30.02 1.41
C TRP A 129 3.44 31.28 0.56
N GLY A 130 2.24 31.79 0.28
CA GLY A 130 1.98 33.05 -0.43
C GLY A 130 2.61 33.12 -1.83
N PHE A 131 2.70 31.99 -2.55
CA PHE A 131 3.21 31.97 -3.92
C PHE A 131 2.06 32.19 -4.91
N ASP A 132 1.99 33.38 -5.53
CA ASP A 132 1.03 33.68 -6.61
C ASP A 132 1.34 32.84 -7.87
N GLN A 133 2.63 32.64 -8.17
CA GLN A 133 3.10 31.86 -9.30
C GLN A 133 4.19 30.88 -8.88
N PRO A 134 4.28 29.70 -9.55
CA PRO A 134 5.32 28.74 -9.26
C PRO A 134 6.73 29.32 -9.51
N SER A 135 7.58 29.33 -8.48
CA SER A 135 8.94 29.87 -8.55
C SER A 135 9.91 29.12 -7.65
N THR A 136 10.84 28.37 -8.24
CA THR A 136 11.90 27.65 -7.50
C THR A 136 12.87 28.61 -6.82
N LYS A 137 13.08 29.82 -7.36
CA LYS A 137 13.92 30.85 -6.75
C LYS A 137 13.29 31.36 -5.45
N ALA A 138 11.99 31.63 -5.46
CA ALA A 138 11.25 32.04 -4.26
C ALA A 138 11.24 30.92 -3.22
N ALA A 139 11.04 29.67 -3.64
CA ALA A 139 11.09 28.50 -2.77
C ALA A 139 12.45 28.36 -2.06
N LYS A 140 13.57 28.50 -2.77
CA LYS A 140 14.92 28.49 -2.16
C LYS A 140 15.12 29.64 -1.18
N ALA A 141 14.66 30.84 -1.52
CA ALA A 141 14.75 32.01 -0.63
C ALA A 141 13.94 31.78 0.67
N ALA A 142 12.74 31.20 0.54
CA ALA A 142 11.91 30.86 1.71
C ALA A 142 12.60 29.83 2.62
N LEU A 143 13.18 28.77 2.08
CA LEU A 143 13.91 27.77 2.86
C LEU A 143 15.12 28.36 3.59
N ALA A 144 15.90 29.20 2.91
CA ALA A 144 17.02 29.91 3.53
C ALA A 144 16.54 30.87 4.63
N GLY A 145 15.42 31.57 4.43
CA GLY A 145 14.80 32.42 5.46
C GLY A 145 14.32 31.64 6.68
N LEU A 146 13.84 30.42 6.49
CA LEU A 146 13.40 29.54 7.58
C LEU A 146 14.58 28.88 8.31
N GLY A 147 15.81 28.99 7.79
CA GLY A 147 17.02 28.35 8.36
C GLY A 147 17.07 26.85 8.14
N ILE A 148 16.55 26.38 7.02
CA ILE A 148 16.50 24.95 6.68
C ILE A 148 17.72 24.63 5.79
N ASP A 149 18.75 24.04 6.39
CA ASP A 149 19.96 23.62 5.71
C ASP A 149 20.02 22.08 5.71
N GLY A 150 19.44 21.45 4.69
CA GLY A 150 19.44 19.99 4.59
C GLY A 150 18.16 19.41 3.99
N LYS A 151 17.94 18.11 4.21
CA LYS A 151 16.75 17.42 3.72
C LYS A 151 15.53 17.83 4.53
N ALA A 152 14.52 18.32 3.82
CA ALA A 152 13.27 18.71 4.44
C ALA A 152 12.06 18.03 3.82
N LEU A 153 11.15 17.60 4.68
CA LEU A 153 9.83 17.10 4.33
C LEU A 153 8.83 18.24 4.44
N ILE A 154 8.25 18.65 3.32
CA ILE A 154 7.24 19.70 3.30
C ILE A 154 5.88 19.06 3.12
N VAL A 155 4.99 19.30 4.08
CA VAL A 155 3.61 18.82 4.04
C VAL A 155 2.73 19.95 3.53
N VAL A 156 2.25 19.79 2.30
CA VAL A 156 1.50 20.84 1.58
C VAL A 156 0.02 20.46 1.48
N GLY A 157 -0.84 21.45 1.64
CA GLY A 157 -2.27 21.30 1.39
C GLY A 157 -2.56 21.01 -0.09
N ARG A 158 -3.71 20.42 -0.36
CA ARG A 158 -4.14 20.17 -1.76
C ARG A 158 -4.39 21.44 -2.53
N ASP A 159 -4.73 22.51 -1.83
CA ASP A 159 -5.06 23.81 -2.41
C ASP A 159 -3.81 24.63 -2.75
N ASP A 160 -2.65 24.28 -2.19
CA ASP A 160 -1.36 24.97 -2.38
C ASP A 160 -0.58 24.47 -3.62
N ALA A 161 -1.23 24.38 -4.76
CA ALA A 161 -0.59 23.87 -6.00
C ALA A 161 0.63 24.69 -6.43
N ALA A 162 0.62 26.02 -6.25
CA ALA A 162 1.75 26.88 -6.59
C ALA A 162 2.98 26.59 -5.71
N ALA A 163 2.78 26.35 -4.43
CA ALA A 163 3.84 25.94 -3.51
C ALA A 163 4.40 24.56 -3.90
N ALA A 164 3.54 23.58 -4.16
CA ALA A 164 3.96 22.24 -4.58
C ALA A 164 4.81 22.27 -5.86
N LEU A 165 4.41 23.04 -6.88
CA LEU A 165 5.18 23.19 -8.11
C LEU A 165 6.51 23.93 -7.89
N SER A 166 6.58 24.87 -6.94
CA SER A 166 7.78 25.62 -6.60
C SER A 166 8.85 24.76 -5.93
N PHE A 167 8.45 23.85 -5.05
CA PHE A 167 9.36 22.99 -4.31
C PHE A 167 9.72 21.70 -5.05
N ARG A 168 8.87 21.20 -5.97
CA ARG A 168 9.02 19.89 -6.61
C ARG A 168 10.38 19.63 -7.27
N ASN A 169 11.02 20.67 -7.80
CA ASN A 169 12.31 20.53 -8.51
C ASN A 169 13.53 20.54 -7.60
N LEU A 170 13.36 20.75 -6.29
CA LEU A 170 14.46 20.77 -5.35
C LEU A 170 14.79 19.33 -4.88
N THR A 171 16.04 18.90 -5.07
CA THR A 171 16.48 17.52 -4.76
C THR A 171 16.53 17.20 -3.27
N GLU A 172 16.69 18.23 -2.43
CA GLU A 172 16.77 18.11 -0.98
C GLU A 172 15.39 18.14 -0.31
N ILE A 173 14.35 18.44 -1.10
CA ILE A 173 12.99 18.59 -0.60
C ILE A 173 12.13 17.41 -1.03
N GLN A 174 11.46 16.82 -0.08
CA GLN A 174 10.39 15.85 -0.32
C GLN A 174 9.05 16.50 -0.04
N LEU A 175 8.13 16.43 -1.01
CA LEU A 175 6.77 16.93 -0.88
C LEU A 175 5.82 15.78 -0.64
N ILE A 176 4.93 15.95 0.32
CA ILE A 176 3.84 15.01 0.57
C ILE A 176 2.55 15.76 0.94
N THR A 177 1.42 15.09 0.78
CA THR A 177 0.14 15.54 1.31
C THR A 177 -0.07 15.01 2.74
N PRO A 178 -0.94 15.63 3.56
CA PRO A 178 -1.19 15.17 4.94
C PRO A 178 -1.60 13.70 5.04
N GLY A 179 -2.37 13.21 4.04
CA GLY A 179 -2.83 11.82 4.02
C GLY A 179 -1.75 10.79 3.70
N GLU A 180 -0.61 11.22 3.15
CA GLU A 180 0.53 10.37 2.79
C GLU A 180 1.62 10.34 3.85
N LEU A 181 1.48 11.16 4.90
CA LEU A 181 2.48 11.26 5.97
C LEU A 181 2.71 9.91 6.64
N ASN A 182 3.96 9.47 6.66
CA ASN A 182 4.36 8.18 7.22
C ASN A 182 5.69 8.27 7.99
N ALA A 183 5.92 7.30 8.87
CA ALA A 183 7.09 7.30 9.74
C ALA A 183 8.43 7.24 8.98
N TYR A 184 8.48 6.55 7.83
CA TYR A 184 9.70 6.44 7.05
C TYR A 184 10.14 7.79 6.48
N ASP A 185 9.21 8.55 5.87
CA ASP A 185 9.54 9.84 5.27
C ASP A 185 9.92 10.88 6.35
N VAL A 186 9.26 10.85 7.52
CA VAL A 186 9.63 11.66 8.68
C VAL A 186 11.07 11.38 9.15
N LEU A 187 11.46 10.10 9.22
CA LEU A 187 12.79 9.70 9.66
C LEU A 187 13.89 9.96 8.62
N CYS A 188 13.57 9.90 7.32
CA CYS A 188 14.53 10.16 6.25
C CYS A 188 14.89 11.63 6.08
N ASN A 189 14.06 12.55 6.57
CA ASN A 189 14.26 13.98 6.47
C ASN A 189 14.68 14.56 7.83
N GLU A 190 15.50 15.59 7.80
CA GLU A 190 15.97 16.27 9.01
C GLU A 190 14.93 17.24 9.53
N TYR A 191 14.37 18.05 8.64
CA TYR A 191 13.36 19.04 8.96
C TYR A 191 11.99 18.62 8.46
N ILE A 192 10.95 18.97 9.23
CA ILE A 192 9.57 18.80 8.81
C ILE A 192 8.89 20.17 8.82
N VAL A 193 8.33 20.54 7.68
CA VAL A 193 7.66 21.82 7.52
C VAL A 193 6.18 21.57 7.31
N PHE A 194 5.37 22.11 8.18
CA PHE A 194 3.93 22.09 8.05
C PHE A 194 3.40 23.49 7.71
N THR A 195 2.41 23.55 6.84
CA THR A 195 1.56 24.73 6.73
C THR A 195 0.58 24.72 7.90
N GLN A 196 0.21 25.85 8.46
CA GLN A 196 -0.70 25.93 9.62
C GLN A 196 -2.02 25.19 9.37
N SER A 197 -2.57 25.29 8.14
CA SER A 197 -3.81 24.62 7.71
C SER A 197 -3.72 23.08 7.71
N VAL A 198 -2.50 22.54 7.66
CA VAL A 198 -2.22 21.10 7.48
C VAL A 198 -1.63 20.45 8.73
N LEU A 199 -1.38 21.27 9.77
CA LEU A 199 -0.84 20.75 11.01
C LEU A 199 -1.80 19.68 11.60
N PRO A 200 -1.32 18.47 11.94
CA PRO A 200 -2.16 17.47 12.56
C PRO A 200 -2.61 17.96 13.94
N VAL A 201 -3.84 18.41 14.00
CA VAL A 201 -4.55 18.70 15.25
C VAL A 201 -5.15 17.39 15.75
N ALA A 202 -5.17 17.16 17.07
CA ALA A 202 -5.84 15.98 17.62
C ALA A 202 -7.24 15.87 17.03
N ALA A 203 -7.50 14.74 16.35
CA ALA A 203 -8.88 14.44 16.02
C ALA A 203 -9.66 14.44 17.33
N PRO A 204 -10.81 15.16 17.41
CA PRO A 204 -11.65 15.10 18.61
C PRO A 204 -11.87 13.61 18.90
N GLU A 205 -11.54 13.18 20.12
CA GLU A 205 -11.79 11.80 20.55
C GLU A 205 -13.26 11.52 20.25
N GLN A 206 -13.51 10.68 19.25
CA GLN A 206 -14.85 10.16 19.05
C GLN A 206 -15.21 9.49 20.37
N PRO A 207 -16.31 9.91 21.01
CA PRO A 207 -16.72 9.28 22.26
C PRO A 207 -16.79 7.78 21.96
N LYS A 208 -16.00 7.02 22.71
CA LYS A 208 -16.00 5.56 22.67
C LYS A 208 -17.47 5.16 22.74
N ALA A 209 -18.02 4.64 21.63
CA ALA A 209 -19.38 4.12 21.62
C ALA A 209 -19.50 3.26 22.86
N ALA A 210 -20.39 3.65 23.76
CA ALA A 210 -20.65 2.91 24.99
C ALA A 210 -20.86 1.45 24.57
N ALA A 211 -20.11 0.56 25.18
CA ALA A 211 -20.31 -0.87 24.98
C ALA A 211 -21.80 -1.16 25.18
N PRO A 212 -22.42 -2.01 24.33
CA PRO A 212 -23.81 -2.39 24.56
C PRO A 212 -23.92 -2.89 26.00
N VAL A 213 -24.85 -2.30 26.72
CA VAL A 213 -25.21 -2.75 28.06
C VAL A 213 -25.62 -4.21 27.89
N GLU A 214 -24.86 -5.10 28.50
CA GLU A 214 -25.15 -6.51 28.62
C GLU A 214 -26.48 -6.61 29.38
N GLU A 215 -27.56 -6.93 28.67
CA GLU A 215 -28.85 -7.22 29.28
C GLU A 215 -28.65 -8.43 30.18
N ALA A 216 -29.08 -8.29 31.42
CA ALA A 216 -29.04 -9.33 32.44
C ALA A 216 -29.75 -10.60 31.99
N PRO A 217 -29.28 -11.80 32.43
CA PRO A 217 -29.86 -13.05 32.02
C PRO A 217 -31.30 -13.18 32.53
N VAL A 218 -32.21 -13.46 31.59
CA VAL A 218 -33.58 -13.84 31.89
C VAL A 218 -33.54 -15.24 32.47
N GLU A 219 -34.05 -15.39 33.66
CA GLU A 219 -34.23 -16.58 34.46
C GLU A 219 -35.01 -17.66 33.69
N GLU A 220 -34.41 -18.83 33.47
CA GLU A 220 -35.06 -20.00 32.90
C GLU A 220 -36.06 -20.57 33.88
N ALA A 221 -37.29 -20.73 33.44
CA ALA A 221 -38.27 -21.58 34.10
C ALA A 221 -38.22 -23.02 33.52
N PRO A 222 -38.36 -24.07 34.33
CA PRO A 222 -38.09 -25.42 33.92
C PRO A 222 -39.29 -26.17 33.36
N GLY A 223 -39.04 -27.01 32.38
CA GLY A 223 -39.77 -28.27 32.24
C GLY A 223 -40.85 -28.34 31.17
N GLU A 224 -40.62 -29.18 30.19
CA GLU A 224 -41.49 -30.37 29.97
C GLU A 224 -40.88 -31.20 28.83
N GLU A 225 -40.54 -32.45 29.18
CA GLU A 225 -40.21 -33.50 28.23
C GLU A 225 -41.47 -34.03 27.55
N ALA A 226 -41.42 -34.28 26.23
CA ALA A 226 -42.21 -35.33 25.60
C ALA A 226 -41.66 -35.69 24.19
N PRO A 227 -41.94 -36.90 23.71
CA PRO A 227 -40.98 -37.75 23.01
C PRO A 227 -41.13 -37.76 21.47
N GLY A 228 -40.10 -38.37 20.88
CA GLY A 228 -39.82 -38.57 19.51
C GLY A 228 -40.92 -38.88 18.51
N GLU A 229 -40.69 -38.44 17.30
CA GLU A 229 -41.31 -39.02 16.11
C GLU A 229 -40.34 -38.92 14.95
N GLU A 230 -39.89 -40.07 14.49
CA GLU A 230 -39.09 -40.27 13.30
C GLU A 230 -39.95 -39.92 12.09
N ALA A 231 -39.46 -39.11 11.16
CA ALA A 231 -40.06 -38.94 9.84
C ALA A 231 -38.97 -39.02 8.76
N PRO A 232 -39.29 -39.55 7.57
CA PRO A 232 -38.37 -40.27 6.70
C PRO A 232 -37.59 -39.36 5.74
N VAL A 233 -36.44 -39.92 5.38
CA VAL A 233 -35.52 -39.39 4.38
C VAL A 233 -36.23 -39.37 3.03
N GLU A 234 -36.43 -38.19 2.47
CA GLU A 234 -36.86 -37.99 1.08
C GLU A 234 -35.64 -37.70 0.22
N GLU A 235 -35.39 -38.61 -0.72
CA GLU A 235 -34.36 -38.50 -1.75
C GLU A 235 -34.70 -37.27 -2.64
N ALA A 236 -33.80 -36.26 -2.68
CA ALA A 236 -33.92 -35.16 -3.62
C ALA A 236 -33.07 -35.44 -4.85
N ASP A 237 -33.80 -35.60 -5.91
CA ASP A 237 -33.54 -35.65 -7.33
C ASP A 237 -32.31 -34.80 -7.77
N GLU A 238 -31.41 -35.52 -8.43
CA GLU A 238 -30.21 -35.03 -9.12
C GLU A 238 -30.63 -34.63 -10.54
N SER A 239 -31.02 -33.37 -10.73
CA SER A 239 -30.99 -32.80 -12.09
C SER A 239 -31.22 -31.28 -12.08
N VAL A 240 -30.30 -30.63 -12.74
CA VAL A 240 -30.27 -29.28 -13.31
C VAL A 240 -29.13 -28.45 -12.76
N ALA A 241 -27.94 -28.62 -13.37
CA ALA A 241 -26.90 -27.62 -13.41
C ALA A 241 -27.39 -26.41 -14.25
N PRO A 242 -27.24 -25.16 -13.77
CA PRO A 242 -27.56 -24.01 -14.62
C PRO A 242 -26.50 -23.90 -15.74
N GLU A 243 -26.97 -23.76 -16.95
CA GLU A 243 -26.16 -23.47 -18.13
C GLU A 243 -25.36 -22.16 -17.90
N PRO A 244 -24.09 -22.09 -18.36
CA PRO A 244 -23.31 -20.86 -18.26
C PRO A 244 -23.94 -19.78 -19.15
N ALA A 245 -24.19 -18.63 -18.56
CA ALA A 245 -24.68 -17.45 -19.25
C ALA A 245 -23.76 -17.13 -20.44
N GLU A 246 -24.32 -17.11 -21.63
CA GLU A 246 -23.62 -16.73 -22.86
C GLU A 246 -23.09 -15.28 -22.74
N TRP A 247 -21.79 -15.14 -22.85
CA TRP A 247 -21.12 -13.85 -22.87
C TRP A 247 -21.38 -13.19 -24.24
N THR A 248 -22.28 -12.21 -24.29
CA THR A 248 -22.68 -11.51 -25.51
C THR A 248 -21.65 -10.47 -25.97
N GLY A 249 -20.36 -10.78 -25.92
CA GLY A 249 -19.28 -9.87 -26.29
C GLY A 249 -18.16 -10.46 -27.15
N SER A 250 -18.24 -11.73 -27.53
CA SER A 250 -17.23 -12.32 -28.43
C SER A 250 -17.69 -12.29 -29.88
N VAL A 251 -17.05 -11.45 -30.68
CA VAL A 251 -17.21 -11.49 -32.13
C VAL A 251 -16.57 -12.78 -32.65
N LYS A 252 -17.31 -13.65 -33.34
CA LYS A 252 -16.79 -14.83 -34.02
C LYS A 252 -15.71 -14.40 -35.01
N ALA A 253 -14.53 -15.05 -34.96
CA ALA A 253 -13.50 -14.86 -35.95
C ALA A 253 -14.06 -15.16 -37.36
N LEU A 254 -13.95 -14.19 -38.24
CA LEU A 254 -14.29 -14.38 -39.67
C LEU A 254 -13.25 -15.25 -40.33
N ALA A 255 -13.69 -16.16 -41.21
CA ALA A 255 -12.85 -17.16 -41.84
C ALA A 255 -11.81 -16.62 -42.83
N ASP A 256 -11.84 -15.34 -43.17
CA ASP A 256 -11.00 -14.72 -44.23
C ASP A 256 -10.34 -13.44 -43.71
N ASP A 257 -9.58 -13.44 -42.65
CA ASP A 257 -8.77 -12.26 -42.18
C ASP A 257 -9.32 -10.84 -42.44
N ALA A 258 -10.63 -10.72 -42.71
CA ALA A 258 -11.30 -9.45 -42.97
C ALA A 258 -11.73 -8.80 -41.62
N GLN A 259 -11.27 -7.61 -41.38
CA GLN A 259 -11.70 -6.83 -40.19
C GLN A 259 -13.16 -6.41 -40.32
N PRO A 260 -13.97 -6.50 -39.26
CA PRO A 260 -15.33 -5.95 -39.28
C PRO A 260 -15.28 -4.42 -39.40
N GLU A 261 -16.13 -3.87 -40.25
CA GLU A 261 -16.25 -2.42 -40.46
C GLU A 261 -16.54 -1.69 -39.15
N GLY A 262 -15.68 -0.73 -38.79
CA GLY A 262 -15.82 0.11 -37.60
C GLY A 262 -14.78 -0.09 -36.48
N TYR A 263 -13.79 -0.96 -36.66
CA TYR A 263 -12.67 -1.11 -35.70
C TYR A 263 -11.34 -0.67 -36.32
N ASP A 264 -10.88 0.53 -35.97
CA ASP A 264 -9.52 0.99 -36.27
C ASP A 264 -8.54 0.46 -35.22
N ILE A 265 -7.88 -0.66 -35.53
CA ILE A 265 -6.72 -1.12 -34.74
C ILE A 265 -5.49 -0.38 -35.29
N LYS A 266 -5.07 0.70 -34.64
CA LYS A 266 -3.76 1.31 -34.84
C LYS A 266 -2.67 0.38 -34.30
N GLY A 267 -2.31 -0.63 -35.09
CA GLY A 267 -1.12 -1.44 -34.85
C GLY A 267 0.11 -0.67 -35.30
N ASN A 268 1.02 -0.36 -34.37
CA ASN A 268 2.33 0.16 -34.72
C ASN A 268 3.17 -0.98 -35.33
N ALA A 269 3.54 -0.87 -36.59
CA ALA A 269 4.24 -1.89 -37.35
C ALA A 269 5.68 -2.19 -36.85
N ASP A 270 6.19 -1.40 -35.89
CA ASP A 270 7.58 -1.49 -35.38
C ASP A 270 7.74 -2.18 -34.02
N SER A 271 6.70 -2.79 -33.46
CA SER A 271 6.80 -3.53 -32.19
C SER A 271 6.51 -5.02 -32.33
N MET A 272 7.08 -5.66 -33.32
CA MET A 272 7.30 -7.11 -33.30
C MET A 272 8.61 -7.41 -32.56
N LEU A 273 8.63 -7.27 -31.25
CA LEU A 273 9.61 -7.91 -30.38
C LEU A 273 8.90 -8.37 -29.10
N TYR A 274 8.69 -9.67 -29.05
CA TYR A 274 8.45 -10.67 -27.99
C TYR A 274 8.07 -10.22 -26.60
#